data_eb550593b4323e84a19c72ea1bbc1d27
#
_entry.id   eb550593b4323e84a19c72ea1bbc1d27
#
_cell.length_a   1.000
_cell.length_b   1.000
_cell.length_c   1.000
_cell.angle_alpha   90.00
_cell.angle_beta   90.00
_cell.angle_gamma   90.00
#
_symmetry.space_group_name_H-M   'P 1'
#
loop_
_entity.id
_entity.type
_entity.pdbx_description
1 polymer ?
#
loop_
_entity_poly.entity_id
_entity_poly.type
_entity_poly.pdbx_seq_one_letter_code
_entity_poly.pdbx_strand_id
1 'polypeptide(L)'
;MRAPASSLHRPTVEWFAVTLLCVLLTLVSAVEGWLWRIDQTLYDGVLSAWTQPASDDVVIVSIDDASLASIGRWPWSRRVHAALIDLAREAGARAVVLDLILDAPSPDDPGADMALARAIHHQGRVVLPMTQATTGAMLSGEVRPLDVFADAAAAIGHSQVEFDPDGIARSVYLWEGFGAARHPQISLALLRLLEPEAADRFPPPPAGDDLDHQQWQRANWLRMPFSGPPEPTPTIPTRPS
;
A
#
# COMPACT_ATOMS: atom_id res chain seq x y z
N MET A 1 -1.46 -22.01 78.87
CA MET A 1 -0.55 -21.84 77.71
C MET A 1 -1.40 -21.88 76.46
N ARG A 2 -1.59 -20.72 75.78
CA ARG A 2 -2.25 -20.67 74.50
C ARG A 2 -1.15 -20.59 73.44
N ALA A 3 -1.12 -21.53 72.52
CA ALA A 3 -0.20 -21.52 71.37
C ALA A 3 -0.54 -20.34 70.43
N PRO A 4 0.44 -19.65 69.86
CA PRO A 4 0.18 -18.59 68.89
C PRO A 4 -0.32 -19.22 67.61
N ALA A 5 -1.49 -18.78 67.16
CA ALA A 5 -2.02 -19.12 65.84
C ALA A 5 -1.03 -18.69 64.73
N SER A 6 -0.65 -19.61 63.91
CA SER A 6 0.34 -19.51 62.86
C SER A 6 0.04 -18.42 61.83
N SER A 7 0.90 -17.42 61.71
CA SER A 7 0.86 -16.32 60.75
C SER A 7 1.24 -16.75 59.31
N LEU A 8 1.04 -18.02 58.95
CA LEU A 8 1.40 -18.59 57.65
C LEU A 8 0.51 -18.15 56.47
N HIS A 9 -0.63 -17.50 56.74
CA HIS A 9 -1.58 -17.10 55.70
C HIS A 9 -1.30 -15.69 55.10
N ARG A 10 -0.53 -14.85 55.76
CA ARG A 10 -0.25 -13.49 55.25
C ARG A 10 0.60 -13.49 53.97
N PRO A 11 1.73 -14.18 53.86
CA PRO A 11 2.54 -14.13 52.66
C PRO A 11 1.84 -14.71 51.43
N THR A 12 1.02 -15.75 51.61
CA THR A 12 0.28 -16.35 50.47
C THR A 12 -0.78 -15.41 49.92
N VAL A 13 -1.48 -14.67 50.76
CA VAL A 13 -2.48 -13.67 50.36
C VAL A 13 -1.81 -12.49 49.66
N GLU A 14 -0.68 -12.03 50.17
CA GLU A 14 0.10 -10.95 49.57
C GLU A 14 0.62 -11.36 48.18
N TRP A 15 1.15 -12.56 48.01
CA TRP A 15 1.58 -13.08 46.70
C TRP A 15 0.41 -13.22 45.72
N PHE A 16 -0.73 -13.70 46.18
CA PHE A 16 -1.95 -13.77 45.35
C PHE A 16 -2.42 -12.39 44.90
N ALA A 17 -2.43 -11.41 45.81
CA ALA A 17 -2.80 -10.04 45.50
C ALA A 17 -1.85 -9.39 44.47
N VAL A 18 -0.54 -9.59 44.62
CA VAL A 18 0.47 -9.08 43.67
C VAL A 18 0.30 -9.76 42.31
N THR A 19 0.16 -11.08 42.28
CA THR A 19 -0.06 -11.81 41.03
C THR A 19 -1.33 -11.35 40.31
N LEU A 20 -2.42 -11.21 41.04
CA LEU A 20 -3.70 -10.75 40.50
C LEU A 20 -3.57 -9.32 39.94
N LEU A 21 -2.89 -8.43 40.68
CA LEU A 21 -2.60 -7.07 40.21
C LEU A 21 -1.76 -7.05 38.93
N CYS A 22 -0.70 -7.87 38.86
CA CYS A 22 0.12 -7.98 37.66
C CYS A 22 -0.68 -8.50 36.46
N VAL A 23 -1.51 -9.53 36.64
CA VAL A 23 -2.39 -10.07 35.61
C VAL A 23 -3.40 -9.00 35.17
N LEU A 24 -4.00 -8.27 36.09
CA LEU A 24 -4.95 -7.21 35.76
C LEU A 24 -4.27 -6.07 34.96
N LEU A 25 -3.09 -5.62 35.39
CA LEU A 25 -2.31 -4.61 34.68
C LEU A 25 -1.92 -5.07 33.29
N THR A 26 -1.51 -6.33 33.13
CA THR A 26 -1.19 -6.90 31.82
C THR A 26 -2.42 -6.95 30.92
N LEU A 27 -3.57 -7.38 31.45
CA LEU A 27 -4.83 -7.41 30.72
C LEU A 27 -5.27 -6.00 30.29
N VAL A 28 -5.23 -5.04 31.21
CA VAL A 28 -5.56 -3.64 30.89
C VAL A 28 -4.62 -3.09 29.83
N SER A 29 -3.31 -3.30 29.96
CA SER A 29 -2.32 -2.85 28.97
C SER A 29 -2.53 -3.49 27.59
N ALA A 30 -2.94 -4.75 27.55
CA ALA A 30 -3.25 -5.46 26.32
C ALA A 30 -4.53 -4.93 25.65
N VAL A 31 -5.59 -4.66 26.43
CA VAL A 31 -6.86 -4.12 25.93
C VAL A 31 -6.72 -2.68 25.44
N GLU A 32 -5.99 -1.85 26.19
CA GLU A 32 -5.77 -0.43 25.87
C GLU A 32 -4.71 -0.22 24.75
N GLY A 33 -4.07 -1.30 24.29
CA GLY A 33 -3.08 -1.23 23.20
C GLY A 33 -1.76 -0.53 23.58
N TRP A 34 -1.45 -0.40 24.88
CA TRP A 34 -0.18 0.19 25.32
C TRP A 34 1.03 -0.64 24.90
N LEU A 35 0.90 -1.96 24.97
CA LEU A 35 1.94 -2.88 24.52
C LEU A 35 2.20 -2.75 23.01
N TRP A 36 1.14 -2.56 22.24
CA TRP A 36 1.25 -2.32 20.80
C TRP A 36 2.04 -1.02 20.50
N ARG A 37 1.77 0.07 21.23
CA ARG A 37 2.49 1.34 21.05
C ARG A 37 3.98 1.22 21.36
N ILE A 38 4.31 0.51 22.43
CA ILE A 38 5.72 0.25 22.80
C ILE A 38 6.40 -0.58 21.70
N ASP A 39 5.75 -1.64 21.23
CA ASP A 39 6.24 -2.51 20.17
C ASP A 39 6.49 -1.71 18.87
N GLN A 40 5.55 -0.85 18.45
CA GLN A 40 5.73 0.00 17.28
C GLN A 40 6.86 1.02 17.47
N THR A 41 6.98 1.63 18.64
CA THR A 41 8.07 2.59 18.91
C THR A 41 9.45 1.91 18.84
N LEU A 42 9.57 0.70 19.39
CA LEU A 42 10.79 -0.10 19.29
C LEU A 42 11.07 -0.52 17.84
N TYR A 43 10.03 -0.95 17.14
CA TYR A 43 10.12 -1.33 15.73
C TYR A 43 10.59 -0.14 14.85
N ASP A 44 9.96 1.02 14.99
CA ASP A 44 10.36 2.23 14.26
C ASP A 44 11.79 2.66 14.60
N GLY A 45 12.19 2.52 15.87
CA GLY A 45 13.57 2.78 16.30
C GLY A 45 14.59 1.85 15.64
N VAL A 46 14.27 0.57 15.52
CA VAL A 46 15.13 -0.41 14.82
C VAL A 46 15.17 -0.13 13.32
N LEU A 47 14.00 0.16 12.70
CA LEU A 47 13.95 0.51 11.28
C LEU A 47 14.72 1.78 10.95
N SER A 48 14.62 2.81 11.80
CA SER A 48 15.36 4.07 11.64
C SER A 48 16.87 3.89 11.74
N ALA A 49 17.31 2.89 12.52
CA ALA A 49 18.72 2.54 12.64
C ALA A 49 19.20 1.65 11.48
N TRP A 50 18.30 0.98 10.78
CA TRP A 50 18.61 0.04 9.70
C TRP A 50 18.09 0.56 8.36
N THR A 51 18.50 1.78 8.01
CA THR A 51 18.13 2.41 6.76
C THR A 51 18.79 1.74 5.57
N GLN A 52 18.01 1.42 4.55
CA GLN A 52 18.53 1.04 3.25
C GLN A 52 18.52 2.28 2.34
N PRO A 53 19.56 2.50 1.53
CA PRO A 53 19.52 3.60 0.56
C PRO A 53 18.37 3.38 -0.41
N ALA A 54 17.72 4.46 -0.83
CA ALA A 54 16.73 4.42 -1.90
C ALA A 54 17.41 3.90 -3.18
N SER A 55 16.66 3.15 -3.99
CA SER A 55 17.18 2.66 -5.27
C SER A 55 17.23 3.81 -6.28
N ASP A 56 18.37 3.97 -6.95
CA ASP A 56 18.52 4.90 -8.07
C ASP A 56 17.74 4.46 -9.33
N ASP A 57 17.24 3.23 -9.35
CA ASP A 57 16.46 2.69 -10.46
C ASP A 57 15.01 3.19 -10.48
N VAL A 58 14.55 3.85 -9.41
CA VAL A 58 13.18 4.35 -9.28
C VAL A 58 13.16 5.86 -9.26
N VAL A 59 12.44 6.44 -10.22
CA VAL A 59 12.22 7.89 -10.31
C VAL A 59 10.75 8.17 -10.02
N ILE A 60 10.48 9.04 -9.05
CA ILE A 60 9.12 9.49 -8.73
C ILE A 60 8.85 10.80 -9.45
N VAL A 61 7.83 10.80 -10.30
CA VAL A 61 7.31 12.02 -10.95
C VAL A 61 6.08 12.46 -10.20
N SER A 62 6.22 13.49 -9.38
CA SER A 62 5.12 13.98 -8.52
C SER A 62 4.31 15.09 -9.18
N ILE A 63 3.02 15.12 -8.88
CA ILE A 63 2.14 16.25 -9.16
C ILE A 63 2.26 17.18 -7.96
N ASP A 64 3.15 18.16 -8.07
CA ASP A 64 3.47 19.13 -7.02
C ASP A 64 2.88 20.52 -7.28
N ASP A 65 3.05 21.45 -6.35
CA ASP A 65 2.54 22.83 -6.46
C ASP A 65 3.13 23.55 -7.69
N ALA A 66 4.38 23.26 -8.05
CA ALA A 66 5.01 23.87 -9.21
C ALA A 66 4.38 23.38 -10.52
N SER A 67 4.09 22.09 -10.63
CA SER A 67 3.37 21.51 -11.76
C SER A 67 1.94 22.03 -11.83
N LEU A 68 1.23 22.14 -10.70
CA LEU A 68 -0.11 22.72 -10.64
C LEU A 68 -0.12 24.18 -11.09
N ALA A 69 0.89 24.96 -10.71
CA ALA A 69 1.03 26.36 -11.14
C ALA A 69 1.32 26.50 -12.63
N SER A 70 2.05 25.55 -13.23
CA SER A 70 2.47 25.62 -14.63
C SER A 70 1.49 25.01 -15.62
N ILE A 71 0.88 23.87 -15.28
CA ILE A 71 -0.03 23.13 -16.16
C ILE A 71 -1.50 23.53 -15.88
N GLY A 72 -1.81 23.92 -14.64
CA GLY A 72 -3.15 24.30 -14.23
C GLY A 72 -3.74 23.37 -13.19
N ARG A 73 -5.01 23.62 -12.86
CA ARG A 73 -5.73 22.86 -11.82
C ARG A 73 -5.89 21.37 -12.17
N TRP A 74 -5.71 20.54 -11.17
CA TRP A 74 -6.08 19.13 -11.22
C TRP A 74 -7.64 18.96 -11.23
N PRO A 75 -8.19 17.97 -11.95
CA PRO A 75 -7.51 16.94 -12.75
C PRO A 75 -7.08 17.44 -14.14
N TRP A 76 -5.89 16.98 -14.59
CA TRP A 76 -5.38 17.33 -15.92
C TRP A 76 -5.98 16.45 -17.02
N SER A 77 -5.95 16.98 -18.25
CA SER A 77 -6.33 16.21 -19.42
C SER A 77 -5.49 14.93 -19.55
N ARG A 78 -6.11 13.84 -19.98
CA ARG A 78 -5.44 12.56 -20.29
C ARG A 78 -4.28 12.73 -21.29
N ARG A 79 -4.30 13.78 -22.13
CA ARG A 79 -3.19 14.09 -23.05
C ARG A 79 -1.91 14.47 -22.32
N VAL A 80 -1.98 15.10 -21.16
CA VAL A 80 -0.80 15.43 -20.34
C VAL A 80 -0.14 14.14 -19.85
N HIS A 81 -0.94 13.18 -19.38
CA HIS A 81 -0.43 11.89 -18.94
C HIS A 81 0.10 11.05 -20.11
N ALA A 82 -0.53 11.13 -21.29
CA ALA A 82 -0.02 10.50 -22.51
C ALA A 82 1.36 11.03 -22.87
N ALA A 83 1.52 12.36 -22.87
CA ALA A 83 2.80 12.99 -23.17
C ALA A 83 3.89 12.63 -22.15
N LEU A 84 3.54 12.51 -20.87
CA LEU A 84 4.46 12.05 -19.83
C LEU A 84 4.93 10.61 -20.07
N ILE A 85 4.01 9.70 -20.42
CA ILE A 85 4.37 8.30 -20.73
C ILE A 85 5.28 8.23 -21.97
N ASP A 86 4.98 9.00 -23.01
CA ASP A 86 5.81 9.06 -24.21
C ASP A 86 7.22 9.60 -23.88
N LEU A 87 7.31 10.65 -23.08
CA LEU A 87 8.59 11.21 -22.62
C LEU A 87 9.38 10.19 -21.78
N ALA A 88 8.73 9.49 -20.86
CA ALA A 88 9.36 8.44 -20.06
C ALA A 88 9.91 7.30 -20.96
N ARG A 89 9.14 6.90 -21.98
CA ARG A 89 9.57 5.91 -22.98
C ARG A 89 10.79 6.40 -23.76
N GLU A 90 10.78 7.65 -24.22
CA GLU A 90 11.91 8.27 -24.95
C GLU A 90 13.16 8.42 -24.09
N ALA A 91 12.97 8.68 -22.80
CA ALA A 91 14.05 8.70 -21.81
C ALA A 91 14.57 7.30 -21.44
N GLY A 92 13.99 6.23 -21.97
CA GLY A 92 14.43 4.86 -21.74
C GLY A 92 13.90 4.21 -20.46
N ALA A 93 12.81 4.72 -19.90
CA ALA A 93 12.17 4.08 -18.75
C ALA A 93 11.76 2.63 -19.08
N ARG A 94 12.21 1.68 -18.25
CA ARG A 94 11.93 0.24 -18.44
C ARG A 94 10.45 -0.09 -18.23
N ALA A 95 9.77 0.66 -17.36
CA ALA A 95 8.33 0.56 -17.11
C ALA A 95 7.84 1.87 -16.49
N VAL A 96 6.52 2.04 -16.47
CA VAL A 96 5.85 3.16 -15.81
C VAL A 96 4.74 2.62 -14.93
N VAL A 97 4.70 3.06 -13.68
CA VAL A 97 3.53 2.89 -12.81
C VAL A 97 2.77 4.20 -12.83
N LEU A 98 1.59 4.22 -13.42
CA LEU A 98 0.75 5.40 -13.48
C LEU A 98 -0.30 5.32 -12.36
N ASP A 99 0.02 5.84 -11.18
CA ASP A 99 -0.86 5.76 -9.99
C ASP A 99 -2.02 6.76 -10.08
N LEU A 100 -2.89 6.53 -11.05
CA LEU A 100 -4.11 7.32 -11.29
C LEU A 100 -5.29 6.38 -11.52
N ILE A 101 -6.38 6.61 -10.81
CA ILE A 101 -7.64 5.88 -11.02
C ILE A 101 -8.28 6.39 -12.31
N LEU A 102 -8.41 5.51 -13.29
CA LEU A 102 -8.90 5.78 -14.65
C LEU A 102 -10.23 5.05 -14.89
N ASP A 103 -11.18 5.20 -13.98
CA ASP A 103 -12.46 4.46 -13.94
C ASP A 103 -13.59 5.14 -14.71
N ALA A 104 -13.40 6.39 -15.13
CA ALA A 104 -14.40 7.14 -15.85
C ALA A 104 -13.83 7.79 -17.13
N PRO A 105 -14.63 7.91 -18.22
CA PRO A 105 -14.24 8.60 -19.44
C PRO A 105 -13.90 10.07 -19.17
N SER A 106 -13.03 10.64 -20.00
CA SER A 106 -12.77 12.08 -20.00
C SER A 106 -14.03 12.82 -20.43
N PRO A 107 -14.61 13.71 -19.60
CA PRO A 107 -15.91 14.32 -19.92
C PRO A 107 -15.82 15.31 -21.08
N ASP A 108 -14.69 16.00 -21.22
CA ASP A 108 -14.53 17.13 -22.14
C ASP A 108 -13.77 16.78 -23.42
N ASP A 109 -13.02 15.66 -23.44
CA ASP A 109 -12.20 15.24 -24.57
C ASP A 109 -12.15 13.71 -24.70
N PRO A 110 -13.13 13.09 -25.38
CA PRO A 110 -13.11 11.64 -25.64
C PRO A 110 -11.89 11.15 -26.40
N GLY A 111 -11.26 12.03 -27.18
CA GLY A 111 -10.02 11.73 -27.89
C GLY A 111 -8.81 11.63 -26.98
N ALA A 112 -8.87 12.23 -25.78
CA ALA A 112 -7.78 12.16 -24.81
C ALA A 112 -7.62 10.76 -24.21
N ASP A 113 -8.71 10.03 -23.98
CA ASP A 113 -8.67 8.65 -23.50
C ASP A 113 -7.96 7.75 -24.52
N MET A 114 -8.27 7.89 -25.79
CA MET A 114 -7.59 7.14 -26.85
C MET A 114 -6.12 7.54 -27.02
N ALA A 115 -5.78 8.80 -26.76
CA ALA A 115 -4.39 9.24 -26.80
C ALA A 115 -3.59 8.61 -25.65
N LEU A 116 -4.15 8.59 -24.45
CA LEU A 116 -3.52 7.94 -23.28
C LEU A 116 -3.42 6.42 -23.48
N ALA A 117 -4.47 5.75 -23.94
CA ALA A 117 -4.43 4.32 -24.23
C ALA A 117 -3.34 3.94 -25.23
N ARG A 118 -3.16 4.76 -26.28
CA ARG A 118 -2.07 4.56 -27.26
C ARG A 118 -0.69 4.74 -26.63
N ALA A 119 -0.48 5.77 -25.81
CA ALA A 119 0.79 5.99 -25.13
C ALA A 119 1.12 4.83 -24.17
N ILE A 120 0.12 4.32 -23.42
CA ILE A 120 0.25 3.15 -22.57
C ILE A 120 0.67 1.92 -23.40
N HIS A 121 -0.02 1.67 -24.50
CA HIS A 121 0.27 0.54 -25.38
C HIS A 121 1.67 0.65 -26.02
N HIS A 122 2.07 1.84 -26.49
CA HIS A 122 3.38 2.06 -27.11
C HIS A 122 4.54 1.91 -26.12
N GLN A 123 4.37 2.31 -24.88
CA GLN A 123 5.35 2.09 -23.83
C GLN A 123 5.48 0.59 -23.51
N GLY A 124 4.38 -0.16 -23.57
CA GLY A 124 4.33 -1.62 -23.51
C GLY A 124 4.53 -2.23 -22.12
N ARG A 125 4.94 -1.43 -21.10
CA ARG A 125 5.16 -1.87 -19.72
C ARG A 125 4.63 -0.84 -18.74
N VAL A 126 3.34 -0.48 -18.91
CA VAL A 126 2.64 0.38 -17.96
C VAL A 126 1.80 -0.49 -17.02
N VAL A 127 1.92 -0.22 -15.73
CA VAL A 127 1.09 -0.82 -14.68
C VAL A 127 0.08 0.22 -14.21
N LEU A 128 -1.19 -0.16 -14.16
CA LEU A 128 -2.29 0.70 -13.69
C LEU A 128 -2.82 0.22 -12.35
N PRO A 129 -3.30 1.14 -11.50
CA PRO A 129 -3.91 0.80 -10.23
C PRO A 129 -5.35 0.35 -10.39
N MET A 130 -5.78 -0.47 -9.45
CA MET A 130 -7.16 -0.69 -9.10
C MET A 130 -7.36 -0.48 -7.59
N THR A 131 -8.57 -0.23 -7.17
CA THR A 131 -8.88 0.01 -5.76
C THR A 131 -10.25 -0.55 -5.38
N GLN A 132 -10.62 -0.41 -4.13
CA GLN A 132 -11.91 -0.81 -3.59
C GLN A 132 -13.00 0.16 -4.01
N ALA A 133 -14.16 -0.38 -4.40
CA ALA A 133 -15.37 0.41 -4.52
C ALA A 133 -16.12 0.42 -3.18
N THR A 134 -16.59 1.58 -2.78
CA THR A 134 -17.40 1.75 -1.55
C THR A 134 -18.76 2.34 -1.88
N THR A 135 -19.82 1.75 -1.33
CA THR A 135 -21.17 2.31 -1.37
C THR A 135 -21.60 2.61 0.05
N GLY A 136 -21.58 3.90 0.42
CA GLY A 136 -21.72 4.31 1.82
C GLY A 136 -20.56 3.81 2.66
N ALA A 137 -20.83 3.02 3.72
CA ALA A 137 -19.81 2.42 4.59
C ALA A 137 -19.43 0.98 4.20
N MET A 138 -20.01 0.44 3.12
CA MET A 138 -19.81 -0.94 2.68
C MET A 138 -18.89 -1.01 1.46
N LEU A 139 -17.98 -1.99 1.46
CA LEU A 139 -17.21 -2.36 0.28
C LEU A 139 -18.14 -3.07 -0.70
N SER A 140 -18.25 -2.55 -1.93
CA SER A 140 -19.26 -3.00 -2.90
C SER A 140 -18.66 -3.61 -4.18
N GLY A 141 -17.34 -3.63 -4.31
CA GLY A 141 -16.69 -4.17 -5.50
C GLY A 141 -15.29 -3.63 -5.76
N GLU A 142 -14.89 -3.67 -7.01
CA GLU A 142 -13.59 -3.21 -7.51
C GLU A 142 -13.79 -1.98 -8.40
N VAL A 143 -12.99 -0.94 -8.18
CA VAL A 143 -12.81 0.18 -9.12
C VAL A 143 -11.62 -0.15 -9.99
N ARG A 144 -11.87 -0.41 -11.27
CA ARG A 144 -10.86 -0.80 -12.26
C ARG A 144 -10.70 0.29 -13.30
N PRO A 145 -9.55 0.37 -13.96
CA PRO A 145 -9.42 1.20 -15.14
C PRO A 145 -10.47 0.83 -16.19
N LEU A 146 -10.92 1.82 -16.98
CA LEU A 146 -11.76 1.57 -18.16
C LEU A 146 -11.10 0.52 -19.07
N ASP A 147 -11.91 -0.28 -19.74
CA ASP A 147 -11.44 -1.37 -20.61
C ASP A 147 -10.39 -0.90 -21.62
N VAL A 148 -10.56 0.29 -22.21
CA VAL A 148 -9.59 0.89 -23.16
C VAL A 148 -8.19 1.06 -22.56
N PHE A 149 -8.10 1.34 -21.27
CA PHE A 149 -6.81 1.46 -20.56
C PHE A 149 -6.35 0.10 -20.03
N ALA A 150 -7.27 -0.70 -19.53
CA ALA A 150 -6.98 -2.05 -19.03
C ALA A 150 -6.37 -2.93 -20.13
N ASP A 151 -6.92 -2.88 -21.33
CA ASP A 151 -6.45 -3.63 -22.51
C ASP A 151 -5.09 -3.11 -23.04
N ALA A 152 -4.81 -1.82 -22.82
CA ALA A 152 -3.53 -1.21 -23.22
C ALA A 152 -2.41 -1.43 -22.20
N ALA A 153 -2.74 -1.66 -20.94
CA ALA A 153 -1.78 -1.83 -19.86
C ALA A 153 -1.12 -3.21 -19.88
N ALA A 154 0.12 -3.29 -19.44
CA ALA A 154 0.83 -4.56 -19.28
C ALA A 154 0.40 -5.33 -18.03
N ALA A 155 -0.04 -4.64 -16.99
CA ALA A 155 -0.55 -5.22 -15.76
C ALA A 155 -1.46 -4.25 -15.01
N ILE A 156 -2.29 -4.81 -14.14
CA ILE A 156 -3.12 -4.07 -13.18
C ILE A 156 -2.80 -4.63 -11.80
N GLY A 157 -2.62 -3.74 -10.82
CA GLY A 157 -2.39 -4.12 -9.43
C GLY A 157 -3.19 -3.23 -8.47
N HIS A 158 -3.46 -3.72 -7.26
CA HIS A 158 -4.09 -2.88 -6.26
C HIS A 158 -3.09 -1.88 -5.65
N SER A 159 -3.54 -0.67 -5.36
CA SER A 159 -2.74 0.38 -4.71
C SER A 159 -3.09 0.57 -3.24
N GLN A 160 -3.78 -0.38 -2.63
CA GLN A 160 -4.19 -0.31 -1.24
C GLN A 160 -2.98 -0.40 -0.30
N VAL A 161 -3.00 0.43 0.73
CA VAL A 161 -2.00 0.47 1.80
C VAL A 161 -2.72 0.32 3.13
N GLU A 162 -2.18 -0.51 4.02
CA GLU A 162 -2.72 -0.68 5.35
C GLU A 162 -2.13 0.38 6.28
N PHE A 163 -3.00 1.15 6.93
CA PHE A 163 -2.60 2.11 7.94
C PHE A 163 -2.79 1.51 9.33
N ASP A 164 -1.73 1.54 10.11
CA ASP A 164 -1.79 1.20 11.52
C ASP A 164 -2.67 2.23 12.28
N PRO A 165 -3.12 1.91 13.53
CA PRO A 165 -3.94 2.84 14.32
C PRO A 165 -3.31 4.21 14.61
N ASP A 166 -1.99 4.36 14.41
CA ASP A 166 -1.28 5.64 14.50
C ASP A 166 -1.20 6.40 13.16
N GLY A 167 -1.83 5.87 12.11
CA GLY A 167 -1.86 6.47 10.77
C GLY A 167 -0.61 6.24 9.94
N ILE A 168 0.32 5.40 10.39
CA ILE A 168 1.54 5.06 9.64
C ILE A 168 1.32 3.78 8.84
N ALA A 169 1.67 3.82 7.56
CA ALA A 169 1.60 2.66 6.68
C ALA A 169 2.89 1.84 6.81
N ARG A 170 2.85 0.71 7.54
CA ARG A 170 4.00 -0.19 7.72
C ARG A 170 3.89 -1.51 6.98
N SER A 171 2.74 -1.76 6.38
CA SER A 171 2.47 -3.05 5.76
C SER A 171 1.56 -2.93 4.54
N VAL A 172 1.65 -3.95 3.70
CA VAL A 172 0.77 -4.16 2.55
C VAL A 172 0.34 -5.61 2.50
N TYR A 173 -0.79 -5.88 1.87
CA TYR A 173 -1.14 -7.22 1.43
C TYR A 173 -0.62 -7.41 0.00
N LEU A 174 -0.02 -8.56 -0.29
CA LEU A 174 0.49 -8.85 -1.62
C LEU A 174 -0.61 -9.15 -2.63
N TRP A 175 -1.76 -9.60 -2.13
CA TRP A 175 -2.93 -9.94 -2.95
C TRP A 175 -4.20 -9.42 -2.31
N GLU A 176 -5.01 -8.75 -3.10
CA GLU A 176 -6.32 -8.28 -2.68
C GLU A 176 -7.35 -8.45 -3.81
N GLY A 177 -8.65 -8.38 -3.49
CA GLY A 177 -9.73 -8.37 -4.47
C GLY A 177 -11.09 -8.61 -3.84
N PHE A 178 -12.14 -8.31 -4.58
CA PHE A 178 -13.51 -8.58 -4.19
C PHE A 178 -13.88 -10.02 -4.48
N GLY A 179 -14.36 -10.75 -3.46
CA GLY A 179 -14.67 -12.18 -3.52
C GLY A 179 -13.43 -13.10 -3.46
N ALA A 180 -12.29 -12.69 -4.01
CA ALA A 180 -11.04 -13.44 -3.92
C ALA A 180 -9.83 -12.50 -4.01
N ALA A 181 -8.75 -12.80 -3.27
CA ALA A 181 -7.49 -12.04 -3.28
C ALA A 181 -6.65 -12.41 -4.51
N ARG A 182 -7.03 -11.92 -5.69
CA ARG A 182 -6.44 -12.31 -7.00
C ARG A 182 -5.57 -11.23 -7.63
N HIS A 183 -5.72 -9.96 -7.22
CA HIS A 183 -4.96 -8.87 -7.78
C HIS A 183 -3.67 -8.66 -6.99
N PRO A 184 -2.50 -8.64 -7.65
CA PRO A 184 -1.24 -8.36 -6.98
C PRO A 184 -1.20 -6.90 -6.51
N GLN A 185 -0.43 -6.64 -5.46
CA GLN A 185 -0.05 -5.28 -5.10
C GLN A 185 0.72 -4.64 -6.27
N ILE A 186 0.53 -3.34 -6.51
CA ILE A 186 1.01 -2.67 -7.73
C ILE A 186 2.53 -2.80 -7.94
N SER A 187 3.33 -2.78 -6.86
CA SER A 187 4.78 -3.02 -6.95
C SER A 187 5.12 -4.48 -7.25
N LEU A 188 4.31 -5.44 -6.75
CA LEU A 188 4.46 -6.84 -7.11
C LEU A 188 4.08 -7.08 -8.58
N ALA A 189 3.04 -6.40 -9.08
CA ALA A 189 2.68 -6.43 -10.50
C ALA A 189 3.83 -5.93 -11.38
N LEU A 190 4.47 -4.81 -10.99
CA LEU A 190 5.64 -4.28 -11.66
C LEU A 190 6.82 -5.26 -11.61
N LEU A 191 7.11 -5.83 -10.44
CA LEU A 191 8.21 -6.78 -10.28
C LEU A 191 8.01 -8.03 -11.16
N ARG A 192 6.79 -8.54 -11.23
CA ARG A 192 6.43 -9.68 -12.10
C ARG A 192 6.64 -9.38 -13.58
N LEU A 193 6.43 -8.12 -13.96
CA LEU A 193 6.61 -7.67 -15.34
C LEU A 193 8.09 -7.51 -15.71
N LEU A 194 8.92 -7.04 -14.78
CA LEU A 194 10.33 -6.73 -15.04
C LEU A 194 11.27 -7.87 -14.67
N GLU A 195 10.99 -8.59 -13.60
CA GLU A 195 11.86 -9.59 -12.99
C GLU A 195 11.04 -10.77 -12.44
N PRO A 196 10.45 -11.60 -13.32
CA PRO A 196 9.57 -12.69 -12.90
C PRO A 196 10.24 -13.66 -11.92
N GLU A 197 11.51 -13.99 -12.11
CA GLU A 197 12.26 -14.89 -11.20
C GLU A 197 12.41 -14.29 -9.79
N ALA A 198 12.54 -12.97 -9.67
CA ALA A 198 12.57 -12.29 -8.37
C ALA A 198 11.17 -12.27 -7.74
N ALA A 199 10.13 -12.14 -8.55
CA ALA A 199 8.74 -12.15 -8.11
C ALA A 199 8.30 -13.51 -7.59
N ASP A 200 8.86 -14.61 -8.09
CA ASP A 200 8.57 -15.99 -7.64
C ASP A 200 8.98 -16.26 -6.18
N ARG A 201 9.76 -15.37 -5.57
CA ARG A 201 10.09 -15.42 -4.12
C ARG A 201 8.90 -15.04 -3.24
N PHE A 202 7.91 -14.37 -3.80
CA PHE A 202 6.69 -14.01 -3.09
C PHE A 202 5.62 -15.08 -3.26
N PRO A 203 4.83 -15.37 -2.21
CA PRO A 203 3.80 -16.39 -2.30
C PRO A 203 2.78 -16.07 -3.40
N PRO A 204 2.30 -17.08 -4.13
CA PRO A 204 1.23 -16.91 -5.11
C PRO A 204 -0.08 -16.46 -4.41
N PRO A 205 -1.07 -16.00 -5.18
CA PRO A 205 -2.40 -15.76 -4.62
C PRO A 205 -2.91 -17.07 -4.00
N PRO A 206 -3.68 -17.00 -2.91
CA PRO A 206 -4.29 -18.19 -2.35
C PRO A 206 -5.16 -18.85 -3.41
N ALA A 207 -5.15 -20.17 -3.46
CA ALA A 207 -6.10 -20.90 -4.27
C ALA A 207 -7.50 -20.57 -3.74
N GLY A 208 -8.24 -19.77 -4.51
CA GLY A 208 -9.53 -19.27 -4.10
C GLY A 208 -10.54 -20.39 -4.04
N ASP A 209 -10.99 -20.72 -2.85
CA ASP A 209 -12.30 -21.26 -2.63
C ASP A 209 -13.21 -20.15 -2.12
N ASP A 210 -14.25 -19.94 -2.82
CA ASP A 210 -15.42 -19.08 -2.75
C ASP A 210 -16.07 -18.87 -1.38
N LEU A 211 -15.35 -18.45 -0.38
CA LEU A 211 -15.90 -18.42 0.98
C LEU A 211 -16.80 -17.23 1.25
N ASP A 212 -16.66 -16.12 0.54
CA ASP A 212 -17.62 -15.03 0.62
C ASP A 212 -17.49 -14.06 -0.59
N HIS A 213 -18.29 -14.30 -1.61
CA HIS A 213 -18.31 -13.51 -2.85
C HIS A 213 -18.66 -12.03 -2.68
N GLN A 214 -19.00 -11.57 -1.47
CA GLN A 214 -19.46 -10.21 -1.20
C GLN A 214 -18.53 -9.40 -0.30
N GLN A 215 -17.31 -9.90 -0.03
CA GLN A 215 -16.34 -9.21 0.81
C GLN A 215 -15.02 -9.00 0.09
N TRP A 216 -14.32 -7.95 0.52
CA TRP A 216 -12.94 -7.72 0.11
C TRP A 216 -12.02 -8.72 0.79
N GLN A 217 -11.29 -9.50 -0.01
CA GLN A 217 -10.36 -10.51 0.44
C GLN A 217 -8.93 -9.98 0.38
N ARG A 218 -8.11 -10.38 1.35
CA ARG A 218 -6.71 -9.99 1.49
C ARG A 218 -5.86 -11.20 1.82
N ALA A 219 -4.66 -11.26 1.23
CA ALA A 219 -3.75 -12.37 1.48
C ALA A 219 -2.29 -11.95 1.44
N ASN A 220 -1.46 -12.71 2.18
CA ASN A 220 -0.02 -12.56 2.21
C ASN A 220 0.42 -11.17 2.66
N TRP A 221 0.20 -10.88 3.94
CA TRP A 221 0.62 -9.67 4.60
C TRP A 221 2.16 -9.56 4.65
N LEU A 222 2.69 -8.39 4.29
CA LEU A 222 4.11 -8.09 4.26
C LEU A 222 4.39 -6.75 4.95
N ARG A 223 5.37 -6.73 5.86
CA ARG A 223 5.91 -5.46 6.39
C ARG A 223 6.85 -4.82 5.38
N MET A 224 6.71 -3.51 5.21
CA MET A 224 7.58 -2.73 4.34
C MET A 224 8.78 -2.22 5.14
N PRO A 225 10.02 -2.48 4.68
CA PRO A 225 11.18 -1.76 5.20
C PRO A 225 11.15 -0.31 4.66
N PHE A 226 11.41 0.66 5.54
CA PHE A 226 11.56 2.05 5.10
C PHE A 226 12.99 2.31 4.63
N SER A 227 13.13 3.09 3.55
CA SER A 227 14.42 3.49 2.99
C SER A 227 15.12 4.62 3.74
N GLY A 228 14.83 4.84 5.02
CA GLY A 228 15.41 5.91 5.83
C GLY A 228 14.59 7.19 5.88
N PRO A 229 15.14 8.28 6.46
CA PRO A 229 14.49 9.57 6.42
C PRO A 229 14.28 9.99 4.97
N PRO A 230 13.29 10.82 4.66
CA PRO A 230 13.03 11.27 3.31
C PRO A 230 14.21 12.09 2.78
N GLU A 231 15.28 11.41 2.39
CA GLU A 231 16.19 12.01 1.43
C GLU A 231 15.39 12.16 0.14
N PRO A 232 15.51 13.30 -0.54
CA PRO A 232 14.72 13.52 -1.73
C PRO A 232 15.07 12.43 -2.74
N THR A 233 14.22 11.40 -2.84
CA THR A 233 14.18 10.61 -4.09
C THR A 233 14.17 11.63 -5.21
N PRO A 234 15.03 11.52 -6.24
CA PRO A 234 15.11 12.53 -7.28
C PRO A 234 13.72 12.70 -7.87
N THR A 235 13.07 13.77 -7.45
CA THR A 235 11.73 14.15 -7.89
C THR A 235 11.96 15.09 -9.06
N ILE A 236 11.60 14.67 -10.25
CA ILE A 236 11.66 15.55 -11.41
C ILE A 236 10.34 16.33 -11.43
N PRO A 237 10.36 17.64 -11.16
CA PRO A 237 9.16 18.45 -11.36
C PRO A 237 8.82 18.38 -12.86
N THR A 238 7.55 18.16 -13.18
CA THR A 238 7.07 18.21 -14.57
C THR A 238 7.27 19.63 -15.08
N ARG A 239 8.41 19.90 -15.73
CA ARG A 239 8.62 21.18 -16.42
C ARG A 239 7.94 21.10 -17.79
N PRO A 240 7.05 22.04 -18.12
CA PRO A 240 6.64 22.23 -19.49
C PRO A 240 7.84 22.75 -20.30
N SER A 241 8.05 22.17 -21.45
CA SER A 241 8.92 22.68 -22.51
C SER A 241 8.32 23.91 -23.17
#